data_933aa7f18facd9a42ea753da9eeb1b12
#
_entry.id   933aa7f18facd9a42ea753da9eeb1b12
#
_cell.length_a   1.000
_cell.length_b   1.000
_cell.length_c   1.000
_cell.angle_alpha   90.00
_cell.angle_beta   90.00
_cell.angle_gamma   90.00
#
_symmetry.space_group_name_H-M   'P 1'
#
loop_
_entity.id
_entity.type
_entity.pdbx_description
1 polymer ?
#
loop_
_entity_poly.entity_id
_entity_poly.type
_entity_poly.pdbx_seq_one_letter_code
_entity_poly.pdbx_strand_id
1 'polypeptide(L)'
;MLIRAINATILLFLVIFLSGCQGELALYQGLAEPAANAIVAELKDKGIEAAKHSDKTGYSVSIAMSDLPEAVKILHSAGLPSQSYVSLGDVFRKEGMISSPLEERVRYIYALSQELEFTLSQIDGVIMARVHIVLPERISAGEPIQPASAAVFIKYNRDIDVEKLQPVIRRMALSSIPGMVNADDKKLSISFIPTAEYKVQGVVPEDKKSNTMILYFLGCLCLLASFYFFIQKK
;
A
#
# COMPACT_ATOMS: atom_id res chain seq x y z
N MET A 1 -45.62 6.10 42.48
CA MET A 1 -44.74 5.06 41.96
C MET A 1 -44.54 5.13 40.44
N LEU A 2 -45.60 5.39 39.67
CA LEU A 2 -45.57 5.42 38.18
C LEU A 2 -44.56 6.45 37.63
N ILE A 3 -44.53 7.70 38.12
CA ILE A 3 -43.63 8.75 37.68
C ILE A 3 -42.15 8.39 37.92
N ARG A 4 -41.84 7.71 39.01
CA ARG A 4 -40.47 7.21 39.29
C ARG A 4 -40.04 6.11 38.34
N ALA A 5 -40.93 5.23 37.91
CA ALA A 5 -40.65 4.20 36.94
C ALA A 5 -40.42 4.80 35.54
N ILE A 6 -41.20 5.79 35.13
CA ILE A 6 -41.06 6.49 33.85
C ILE A 6 -39.70 7.24 33.80
N ASN A 7 -39.34 7.95 34.87
CA ASN A 7 -38.06 8.67 34.95
C ASN A 7 -36.85 7.71 34.92
N ALA A 8 -36.96 6.55 35.57
CA ALA A 8 -35.91 5.52 35.53
C ALA A 8 -35.71 4.93 34.12
N THR A 9 -36.82 4.72 33.38
CA THR A 9 -36.75 4.22 32.00
C THR A 9 -36.16 5.26 31.04
N ILE A 10 -36.53 6.53 31.22
CA ILE A 10 -35.97 7.64 30.41
C ILE A 10 -34.48 7.80 30.71
N LEU A 11 -34.06 7.71 31.97
CA LEU A 11 -32.67 7.82 32.37
C LEU A 11 -31.85 6.66 31.80
N LEU A 12 -32.37 5.44 31.85
CA LEU A 12 -31.72 4.26 31.26
C LEU A 12 -31.57 4.39 29.74
N PHE A 13 -32.61 4.91 29.05
CA PHE A 13 -32.59 5.17 27.63
C PHE A 13 -31.55 6.24 27.25
N LEU A 14 -31.46 7.30 28.05
CA LEU A 14 -30.49 8.38 27.87
C LEU A 14 -29.02 7.86 28.01
N VAL A 15 -28.76 6.99 28.98
CA VAL A 15 -27.43 6.40 29.20
C VAL A 15 -27.01 5.51 28.01
N ILE A 16 -27.94 4.78 27.40
CA ILE A 16 -27.68 3.94 26.22
C ILE A 16 -27.35 4.80 24.99
N PHE A 17 -27.99 5.96 24.83
CA PHE A 17 -27.70 6.89 23.73
C PHE A 17 -26.34 7.61 23.86
N LEU A 18 -25.81 7.78 25.05
CA LEU A 18 -24.53 8.43 25.29
C LEU A 18 -23.31 7.51 25.02
N SER A 19 -23.49 6.20 24.84
CA SER A 19 -22.39 5.24 24.66
C SER A 19 -21.85 5.14 23.22
N GLY A 20 -22.26 6.00 22.29
CA GLY A 20 -22.10 5.82 20.84
C GLY A 20 -20.97 6.57 20.14
N CYS A 21 -20.12 7.31 20.82
CA CYS A 21 -19.05 8.06 20.15
C CYS A 21 -17.67 7.43 20.42
N GLN A 22 -17.28 6.43 19.62
CA GLN A 22 -15.86 6.09 19.48
C GLN A 22 -15.22 7.19 18.61
N GLY A 23 -14.34 8.00 19.21
CA GLY A 23 -13.63 9.06 18.50
C GLY A 23 -12.74 8.43 17.42
N GLU A 24 -12.98 8.78 16.16
CA GLU A 24 -12.06 8.47 15.07
C GLU A 24 -10.82 9.35 15.17
N LEU A 25 -9.65 8.75 15.02
CA LEU A 25 -8.36 9.43 14.97
C LEU A 25 -7.80 9.34 13.55
N ALA A 26 -7.44 10.49 12.97
CA ALA A 26 -6.68 10.49 11.73
C ALA A 26 -5.25 10.00 12.00
N LEU A 27 -4.95 8.78 11.56
CA LEU A 27 -3.66 8.13 11.75
C LEU A 27 -2.58 8.75 10.84
N TYR A 28 -2.94 9.00 9.58
CA TYR A 28 -2.10 9.65 8.58
C TYR A 28 -2.92 10.63 7.75
N GLN A 29 -2.26 11.68 7.26
CA GLN A 29 -2.86 12.72 6.40
C GLN A 29 -1.92 13.06 5.24
N GLY A 30 -2.48 13.63 4.16
CA GLY A 30 -1.69 14.06 3.00
C GLY A 30 -1.08 12.91 2.19
N LEU A 31 -1.66 11.72 2.26
CA LEU A 31 -1.18 10.55 1.54
C LEU A 31 -1.58 10.60 0.06
N ALA A 32 -0.71 10.06 -0.80
CA ALA A 32 -1.11 9.68 -2.15
C ALA A 32 -2.14 8.52 -2.07
N GLU A 33 -3.06 8.45 -3.03
CA GLU A 33 -4.13 7.45 -3.02
C GLU A 33 -3.63 6.00 -2.92
N PRO A 34 -2.59 5.56 -3.64
CA PRO A 34 -2.07 4.21 -3.52
C PRO A 34 -1.56 3.88 -2.11
N ALA A 35 -0.92 4.86 -1.45
CA ALA A 35 -0.42 4.69 -0.08
C ALA A 35 -1.57 4.57 0.93
N ALA A 36 -2.60 5.40 0.81
CA ALA A 36 -3.79 5.31 1.65
C ALA A 36 -4.51 3.96 1.46
N ASN A 37 -4.65 3.50 0.21
CA ASN A 37 -5.26 2.20 -0.09
C ASN A 37 -4.46 1.04 0.52
N ALA A 38 -3.12 1.07 0.44
CA ALA A 38 -2.25 0.05 1.02
C ALA A 38 -2.40 -0.03 2.55
N ILE A 39 -2.45 1.13 3.23
CA ILE A 39 -2.65 1.21 4.68
C ILE A 39 -4.00 0.63 5.08
N VAL A 40 -5.09 1.04 4.39
CA VAL A 40 -6.44 0.55 4.70
C VAL A 40 -6.54 -0.95 4.45
N ALA A 41 -5.95 -1.46 3.37
CA ALA A 41 -5.95 -2.88 3.06
C ALA A 41 -5.23 -3.69 4.14
N GLU A 42 -4.02 -3.27 4.55
CA GLU A 42 -3.23 -3.95 5.58
C GLU A 42 -3.94 -3.97 6.94
N LEU A 43 -4.50 -2.83 7.36
CA LEU A 43 -5.22 -2.74 8.63
C LEU A 43 -6.47 -3.61 8.64
N LYS A 44 -7.26 -3.60 7.56
CA LYS A 44 -8.46 -4.44 7.43
C LYS A 44 -8.13 -5.93 7.39
N ASP A 45 -7.05 -6.32 6.73
CA ASP A 45 -6.57 -7.70 6.74
C ASP A 45 -6.24 -8.20 8.15
N LYS A 46 -5.77 -7.32 9.01
CA LYS A 46 -5.47 -7.61 10.43
C LYS A 46 -6.67 -7.37 11.36
N GLY A 47 -7.85 -7.09 10.83
CA GLY A 47 -9.08 -6.94 11.61
C GLY A 47 -9.26 -5.57 12.26
N ILE A 48 -8.48 -4.58 11.87
CA ILE A 48 -8.64 -3.18 12.32
C ILE A 48 -9.51 -2.43 11.32
N GLU A 49 -10.61 -1.85 11.78
CA GLU A 49 -11.46 -0.99 10.97
C GLU A 49 -10.74 0.33 10.66
N ALA A 50 -10.54 0.58 9.37
CA ALA A 50 -9.89 1.80 8.88
C ALA A 50 -10.73 2.44 7.77
N ALA A 51 -10.91 3.76 7.85
CA ALA A 51 -11.64 4.54 6.87
C ALA A 51 -10.69 5.47 6.10
N LYS A 52 -10.90 5.57 4.78
CA LYS A 52 -10.19 6.49 3.90
C LYS A 52 -11.06 7.72 3.63
N HIS A 53 -10.50 8.90 3.84
CA HIS A 53 -11.16 10.17 3.54
C HIS A 53 -10.33 10.93 2.51
N SER A 54 -11.02 11.65 1.61
CA SER A 54 -10.37 12.55 0.64
C SER A 54 -10.36 13.96 1.21
N ASP A 55 -9.22 14.63 1.15
CA ASP A 55 -9.04 16.01 1.56
C ASP A 55 -8.41 16.82 0.42
N LYS A 56 -8.35 18.15 0.55
CA LYS A 56 -7.75 19.06 -0.44
C LYS A 56 -6.25 18.80 -0.66
N THR A 57 -5.59 18.24 0.33
CA THR A 57 -4.14 17.98 0.33
C THR A 57 -3.77 16.51 0.01
N GLY A 58 -4.78 15.64 -0.24
CA GLY A 58 -4.58 14.22 -0.50
C GLY A 58 -5.59 13.35 0.23
N TYR A 59 -5.15 12.18 0.67
CA TYR A 59 -6.00 11.23 1.39
C TYR A 59 -5.55 11.13 2.84
N SER A 60 -6.51 10.93 3.73
CA SER A 60 -6.26 10.60 5.13
C SER A 60 -6.85 9.23 5.47
N VAL A 61 -6.24 8.57 6.43
CA VAL A 61 -6.73 7.29 6.96
C VAL A 61 -7.02 7.48 8.44
N SER A 62 -8.23 7.14 8.85
CA SER A 62 -8.70 7.19 10.23
C SER A 62 -8.99 5.80 10.76
N ILE A 63 -8.79 5.65 12.07
CA ILE A 63 -9.07 4.43 12.86
C ILE A 63 -9.70 4.80 14.18
N ALA A 64 -10.23 3.81 14.89
CA ALA A 64 -10.64 4.00 16.28
C ALA A 64 -9.42 4.26 17.17
N MET A 65 -9.55 5.18 18.13
CA MET A 65 -8.46 5.55 19.06
C MET A 65 -7.94 4.35 19.87
N SER A 66 -8.81 3.38 20.16
CA SER A 66 -8.45 2.14 20.87
C SER A 66 -7.43 1.30 20.13
N ASP A 67 -7.46 1.34 18.80
CA ASP A 67 -6.70 0.44 17.93
C ASP A 67 -5.34 1.04 17.52
N LEU A 68 -5.07 2.29 17.94
CA LEU A 68 -3.85 3.03 17.59
C LEU A 68 -2.56 2.26 17.87
N PRO A 69 -2.34 1.68 19.06
CA PRO A 69 -1.08 1.00 19.36
C PRO A 69 -0.83 -0.23 18.48
N GLU A 70 -1.89 -0.96 18.17
CA GLU A 70 -1.84 -2.15 17.32
C GLU A 70 -1.67 -1.78 15.85
N ALA A 71 -2.42 -0.79 15.37
CA ALA A 71 -2.32 -0.26 14.01
C ALA A 71 -0.89 0.22 13.69
N VAL A 72 -0.29 1.00 14.58
CA VAL A 72 1.09 1.48 14.40
C VAL A 72 2.08 0.32 14.32
N LYS A 73 1.95 -0.70 15.17
CA LYS A 73 2.80 -1.89 15.14
C LYS A 73 2.68 -2.66 13.83
N ILE A 74 1.44 -2.89 13.37
CA ILE A 74 1.15 -3.58 12.10
C ILE A 74 1.77 -2.82 10.94
N LEU A 75 1.49 -1.52 10.83
CA LEU A 75 1.99 -0.70 9.73
C LEU A 75 3.52 -0.60 9.72
N HIS A 76 4.12 -0.47 10.89
CA HIS A 76 5.58 -0.48 11.00
C HIS A 76 6.19 -1.81 10.52
N SER A 77 5.58 -2.94 10.89
CA SER A 77 6.05 -4.26 10.43
C SER A 77 5.85 -4.48 8.92
N ALA A 78 4.83 -3.85 8.33
CA ALA A 78 4.55 -3.86 6.89
C ALA A 78 5.35 -2.81 6.10
N GLY A 79 6.14 -1.94 6.78
CA GLY A 79 6.86 -0.85 6.14
C GLY A 79 5.95 0.23 5.56
N LEU A 80 4.78 0.45 6.18
CA LEU A 80 3.80 1.44 5.75
C LEU A 80 3.76 2.67 6.70
N PRO A 81 3.54 3.88 6.16
CA PRO A 81 3.48 4.21 4.74
C PRO A 81 4.82 4.02 4.03
N SER A 82 4.80 3.54 2.79
CA SER A 82 6.01 3.42 1.99
C SER A 82 6.60 4.80 1.71
N GLN A 83 7.91 4.93 1.94
CA GLN A 83 8.60 6.18 1.59
C GLN A 83 8.58 6.37 0.07
N SER A 84 8.19 7.57 -0.36
CA SER A 84 8.32 7.96 -1.75
C SER A 84 9.75 8.41 -2.00
N TYR A 85 10.50 7.62 -2.76
CA TYR A 85 11.85 8.00 -3.19
C TYR A 85 11.77 8.82 -4.47
N VAL A 86 12.51 9.93 -4.49
CA VAL A 86 12.65 10.76 -5.70
C VAL A 86 13.44 9.96 -6.73
N SER A 87 12.91 9.83 -7.94
CA SER A 87 13.60 9.14 -9.03
C SER A 87 14.65 10.02 -9.70
N LEU A 88 15.61 9.40 -10.38
CA LEU A 88 16.55 10.15 -11.23
C LEU A 88 15.83 11.01 -12.29
N GLY A 89 14.71 10.50 -12.82
CA GLY A 89 13.88 11.24 -13.77
C GLY A 89 13.26 12.51 -13.17
N ASP A 90 12.93 12.49 -11.89
CA ASP A 90 12.38 13.66 -11.19
C ASP A 90 13.47 14.68 -10.89
N VAL A 91 14.64 14.22 -10.45
CA VAL A 91 15.80 15.10 -10.14
C VAL A 91 16.30 15.80 -11.39
N PHE A 92 16.35 15.09 -12.53
CA PHE A 92 16.84 15.60 -13.81
C PHE A 92 15.72 15.90 -14.80
N ARG A 93 14.56 16.31 -14.30
CA ARG A 93 13.45 16.77 -15.15
C ARG A 93 13.91 17.98 -15.96
N LYS A 94 13.52 18.00 -17.24
CA LYS A 94 13.89 19.11 -18.12
C LYS A 94 13.19 20.39 -17.67
N GLU A 95 13.96 21.32 -17.14
CA GLU A 95 13.52 22.67 -16.81
C GLU A 95 14.26 23.66 -17.74
N GLY A 96 13.52 24.24 -18.67
CA GLY A 96 14.08 25.23 -19.61
C GLY A 96 14.53 24.67 -20.96
N MET A 97 15.15 25.55 -21.78
CA MET A 97 15.52 25.24 -23.16
C MET A 97 16.92 24.69 -23.32
N ILE A 98 17.81 24.89 -22.36
CA ILE A 98 19.22 24.47 -22.40
C ILE A 98 19.45 23.43 -21.34
N SER A 99 19.96 22.26 -21.74
CA SER A 99 20.38 21.17 -20.83
C SER A 99 21.88 21.03 -20.87
N SER A 100 22.50 20.69 -19.76
CA SER A 100 23.90 20.32 -19.75
C SER A 100 24.10 18.91 -20.34
N PRO A 101 25.27 18.60 -20.91
CA PRO A 101 25.57 17.25 -21.41
C PRO A 101 25.38 16.16 -20.35
N LEU A 102 25.67 16.47 -19.08
CA LEU A 102 25.44 15.56 -17.97
C LEU A 102 23.95 15.26 -17.77
N GLU A 103 23.09 16.28 -17.78
CA GLU A 103 21.63 16.10 -17.62
C GLU A 103 21.04 15.27 -18.78
N GLU A 104 21.49 15.51 -20.01
CA GLU A 104 21.05 14.73 -21.17
C GLU A 104 21.46 13.27 -21.04
N ARG A 105 22.67 13.02 -20.58
CA ARG A 105 23.17 11.66 -20.35
C ARG A 105 22.39 10.95 -19.25
N VAL A 106 22.11 11.60 -18.12
CA VAL A 106 21.34 11.00 -17.03
C VAL A 106 19.93 10.68 -17.48
N ARG A 107 19.27 11.59 -18.22
CA ARG A 107 17.96 11.35 -18.79
C ARG A 107 17.95 10.18 -19.78
N TYR A 108 18.98 10.08 -20.61
CA TYR A 108 19.11 8.97 -21.56
C TYR A 108 19.25 7.62 -20.81
N ILE A 109 20.11 7.54 -19.79
CA ILE A 109 20.29 6.33 -18.99
C ILE A 109 18.98 5.96 -18.27
N TYR A 110 18.29 6.95 -17.72
CA TYR A 110 17.01 6.75 -17.05
C TYR A 110 15.94 6.24 -18.03
N ALA A 111 15.81 6.86 -19.21
CA ALA A 111 14.86 6.41 -20.23
C ALA A 111 15.15 4.98 -20.72
N LEU A 112 16.43 4.64 -20.92
CA LEU A 112 16.85 3.29 -21.30
C LEU A 112 16.51 2.26 -20.21
N SER A 113 16.69 2.63 -18.94
CA SER A 113 16.33 1.78 -17.81
C SER A 113 14.81 1.55 -17.74
N GLN A 114 14.01 2.61 -17.91
CA GLN A 114 12.56 2.52 -17.89
C GLN A 114 12.00 1.70 -19.06
N GLU A 115 12.57 1.82 -20.24
CA GLU A 115 12.14 1.03 -21.41
C GLU A 115 12.40 -0.46 -21.19
N LEU A 116 13.54 -0.81 -20.61
CA LEU A 116 13.85 -2.19 -20.29
C LEU A 116 12.98 -2.71 -19.12
N GLU A 117 12.74 -1.90 -18.08
CA GLU A 117 11.79 -2.21 -17.00
C GLU A 117 10.40 -2.52 -17.56
N PHE A 118 9.91 -1.65 -18.46
CA PHE A 118 8.61 -1.86 -19.14
C PHE A 118 8.58 -3.18 -19.90
N THR A 119 9.60 -3.44 -20.73
CA THR A 119 9.69 -4.67 -21.52
C THR A 119 9.69 -5.93 -20.62
N LEU A 120 10.46 -5.91 -19.54
CA LEU A 120 10.52 -7.03 -18.59
C LEU A 120 9.22 -7.21 -17.81
N SER A 121 8.47 -6.13 -17.57
CA SER A 121 7.17 -6.19 -16.90
C SER A 121 6.08 -6.86 -17.75
N GLN A 122 6.28 -6.99 -19.08
CA GLN A 122 5.34 -7.69 -19.97
C GLN A 122 5.51 -9.20 -19.93
N ILE A 123 6.50 -9.73 -19.22
CA ILE A 123 6.70 -11.17 -19.05
C ILE A 123 5.68 -11.70 -18.04
N ASP A 124 4.94 -12.71 -18.42
CA ASP A 124 3.96 -13.36 -17.55
C ASP A 124 4.61 -13.82 -16.22
N GLY A 125 4.00 -13.43 -15.12
CA GLY A 125 4.49 -13.73 -13.78
C GLY A 125 5.43 -12.68 -13.20
N VAL A 126 5.95 -11.74 -13.98
CA VAL A 126 6.71 -10.61 -13.46
C VAL A 126 5.75 -9.58 -12.89
N ILE A 127 5.87 -9.30 -11.60
CA ILE A 127 5.06 -8.30 -10.90
C ILE A 127 5.72 -6.92 -10.97
N MET A 128 7.05 -6.91 -10.86
CA MET A 128 7.83 -5.68 -10.92
C MET A 128 9.24 -6.00 -11.42
N ALA A 129 9.72 -5.17 -12.33
CA ALA A 129 11.13 -5.15 -12.73
C ALA A 129 11.75 -3.79 -12.38
N ARG A 130 13.02 -3.80 -11.98
CA ARG A 130 13.85 -2.60 -11.82
C ARG A 130 15.18 -2.83 -12.50
N VAL A 131 15.63 -1.83 -13.24
CA VAL A 131 16.89 -1.91 -13.99
C VAL A 131 17.76 -0.70 -13.68
N HIS A 132 18.96 -0.96 -13.25
CA HIS A 132 19.98 0.06 -13.04
C HIS A 132 21.10 -0.12 -14.06
N ILE A 133 21.32 0.88 -14.90
CA ILE A 133 22.31 0.86 -15.97
C ILE A 133 23.42 1.84 -15.65
N VAL A 134 24.64 1.40 -15.80
CA VAL A 134 25.84 2.24 -15.73
C VAL A 134 26.52 2.21 -17.09
N LEU A 135 26.44 3.32 -17.82
CA LEU A 135 27.15 3.50 -19.08
C LEU A 135 28.53 4.11 -18.82
N PRO A 136 29.59 3.60 -19.45
CA PRO A 136 30.94 4.12 -19.25
C PRO A 136 31.06 5.55 -19.77
N GLU A 137 31.86 6.35 -19.11
CA GLU A 137 32.25 7.68 -19.54
C GLU A 137 33.66 7.64 -20.08
N ARG A 138 33.93 8.35 -21.19
CA ARG A 138 35.27 8.57 -21.65
C ARG A 138 35.85 9.71 -20.85
N ILE A 139 36.81 9.40 -19.96
CA ILE A 139 37.43 10.40 -19.10
C ILE A 139 38.53 11.15 -19.89
N SER A 140 39.23 10.45 -20.79
CA SER A 140 40.26 11.05 -21.62
C SER A 140 40.44 10.30 -22.95
N ALA A 141 41.02 11.00 -23.93
CA ALA A 141 41.36 10.40 -25.22
C ALA A 141 42.53 9.43 -25.05
N GLY A 142 42.30 8.16 -25.39
CA GLY A 142 43.31 7.09 -25.28
C GLY A 142 43.16 6.12 -24.13
N GLU A 143 42.25 6.40 -23.16
CA GLU A 143 41.92 5.41 -22.14
C GLU A 143 41.02 4.29 -22.66
N PRO A 144 41.20 3.04 -22.18
CA PRO A 144 40.29 1.94 -22.52
C PRO A 144 38.88 2.27 -22.07
N ILE A 145 37.91 2.12 -22.99
CA ILE A 145 36.49 2.29 -22.65
C ILE A 145 36.09 1.15 -21.71
N GLN A 146 35.70 1.48 -20.51
CA GLN A 146 35.12 0.48 -19.61
C GLN A 146 33.81 -0.04 -20.18
N PRO A 147 33.51 -1.35 -20.13
CA PRO A 147 32.24 -1.88 -20.58
C PRO A 147 31.11 -1.36 -19.70
N ALA A 148 29.92 -1.20 -20.28
CA ALA A 148 28.71 -0.94 -19.52
C ALA A 148 28.45 -2.05 -18.50
N SER A 149 27.69 -1.77 -17.48
CA SER A 149 27.17 -2.75 -16.52
C SER A 149 25.74 -2.49 -16.17
N ALA A 150 25.02 -3.53 -15.75
CA ALA A 150 23.64 -3.40 -15.35
C ALA A 150 23.28 -4.35 -14.21
N ALA A 151 22.32 -3.93 -13.40
CA ALA A 151 21.66 -4.78 -12.41
C ALA A 151 20.17 -4.81 -12.69
N VAL A 152 19.61 -5.99 -12.76
CA VAL A 152 18.18 -6.25 -13.00
C VAL A 152 17.61 -6.93 -11.77
N PHE A 153 16.60 -6.31 -11.19
CA PHE A 153 15.81 -6.87 -10.09
C PHE A 153 14.44 -7.24 -10.60
N ILE A 154 14.00 -8.47 -10.35
CA ILE A 154 12.71 -9.00 -10.77
C ILE A 154 11.97 -9.56 -9.56
N LYS A 155 10.83 -8.95 -9.24
CA LYS A 155 9.87 -9.52 -8.30
C LYS A 155 8.80 -10.26 -9.10
N TYR A 156 8.58 -11.52 -8.78
CA TYR A 156 7.72 -12.38 -9.58
C TYR A 156 6.70 -13.15 -8.73
N ASN A 157 5.61 -13.59 -9.37
CA ASN A 157 4.64 -14.47 -8.74
C ASN A 157 5.23 -15.88 -8.59
N ARG A 158 5.23 -16.40 -7.38
CA ARG A 158 5.78 -17.72 -7.03
C ARG A 158 5.12 -18.88 -7.81
N ASP A 159 3.88 -18.73 -8.22
CA ASP A 159 3.14 -19.78 -8.96
C ASP A 159 3.64 -19.94 -10.39
N ILE A 160 4.45 -19.01 -10.89
CA ILE A 160 5.01 -19.00 -12.24
C ILE A 160 6.53 -19.07 -12.13
N ASP A 161 7.13 -20.04 -12.80
CA ASP A 161 8.58 -20.27 -12.78
C ASP A 161 9.32 -19.28 -13.72
N VAL A 162 9.36 -18.03 -13.31
CA VAL A 162 10.02 -16.94 -14.06
C VAL A 162 11.53 -17.14 -14.11
N GLU A 163 12.11 -17.84 -13.15
CA GLU A 163 13.55 -18.08 -13.10
C GLU A 163 14.06 -18.87 -14.30
N LYS A 164 13.24 -19.75 -14.88
CA LYS A 164 13.57 -20.48 -16.13
C LYS A 164 13.79 -19.53 -17.31
N LEU A 165 13.24 -18.33 -17.27
CA LEU A 165 13.41 -17.31 -18.30
C LEU A 165 14.71 -16.50 -18.15
N GLN A 166 15.52 -16.79 -17.11
CA GLN A 166 16.77 -16.08 -16.88
C GLN A 166 17.66 -15.97 -18.14
N PRO A 167 17.87 -17.01 -18.96
CA PRO A 167 18.69 -16.90 -20.18
C PRO A 167 18.08 -15.95 -21.22
N VAL A 168 16.76 -15.91 -21.32
CA VAL A 168 16.03 -15.00 -22.22
C VAL A 168 16.16 -13.57 -21.74
N ILE A 169 15.85 -13.32 -20.48
CA ILE A 169 15.95 -12.01 -19.82
C ILE A 169 17.39 -11.48 -19.93
N ARG A 170 18.36 -12.34 -19.69
CA ARG A 170 19.77 -11.99 -19.84
C ARG A 170 20.10 -11.54 -21.27
N ARG A 171 19.69 -12.29 -22.26
CA ARG A 171 19.92 -11.96 -23.67
C ARG A 171 19.25 -10.64 -24.05
N MET A 172 18.02 -10.40 -23.61
CA MET A 172 17.32 -9.14 -23.83
C MET A 172 18.10 -7.98 -23.21
N ALA A 173 18.51 -8.07 -21.95
CA ALA A 173 19.26 -7.02 -21.29
C ALA A 173 20.60 -6.73 -22.00
N LEU A 174 21.37 -7.76 -22.36
CA LEU A 174 22.65 -7.60 -23.07
C LEU A 174 22.48 -6.96 -24.44
N SER A 175 21.39 -7.27 -25.15
CA SER A 175 21.12 -6.74 -26.51
C SER A 175 20.54 -5.32 -26.48
N SER A 176 19.83 -4.96 -25.39
CA SER A 176 19.15 -3.65 -25.28
C SER A 176 20.06 -2.55 -24.72
N ILE A 177 21.13 -2.92 -24.01
CA ILE A 177 22.00 -1.94 -23.35
C ILE A 177 23.24 -1.70 -24.23
N PRO A 178 23.47 -0.46 -24.69
CA PRO A 178 24.65 -0.12 -25.48
C PRO A 178 25.96 -0.48 -24.77
N GLY A 179 26.83 -1.19 -25.48
CA GLY A 179 28.15 -1.60 -24.95
C GLY A 179 28.12 -2.90 -24.11
N MET A 180 26.97 -3.60 -24.03
CA MET A 180 26.87 -4.87 -23.28
C MET A 180 26.82 -6.13 -24.15
N VAL A 181 26.76 -6.03 -25.47
CA VAL A 181 26.64 -7.20 -26.37
C VAL A 181 27.73 -8.26 -26.16
N ASN A 182 28.93 -7.82 -25.83
CA ASN A 182 30.09 -8.67 -25.55
C ASN A 182 30.58 -8.54 -24.11
N ALA A 183 29.70 -8.11 -23.19
CA ALA A 183 30.09 -7.93 -21.80
C ALA A 183 30.27 -9.27 -21.08
N ASP A 184 31.28 -9.34 -20.23
CA ASP A 184 31.51 -10.47 -19.33
C ASP A 184 30.29 -10.67 -18.42
N ASP A 185 30.05 -11.91 -18.03
CA ASP A 185 28.97 -12.33 -17.12
C ASP A 185 28.91 -11.53 -15.82
N LYS A 186 30.05 -11.05 -15.36
CA LYS A 186 30.16 -10.22 -14.16
C LYS A 186 29.57 -8.80 -14.31
N LYS A 187 29.29 -8.36 -15.54
CA LYS A 187 28.77 -7.02 -15.82
C LYS A 187 27.24 -6.94 -15.80
N LEU A 188 26.55 -8.07 -15.78
CA LEU A 188 25.10 -8.14 -15.67
C LEU A 188 24.71 -9.02 -14.49
N SER A 189 24.15 -8.41 -13.46
CA SER A 189 23.55 -9.11 -12.33
C SER A 189 22.03 -9.17 -12.51
N ILE A 190 21.44 -10.35 -12.34
CA ILE A 190 19.98 -10.55 -12.36
C ILE A 190 19.58 -11.22 -11.05
N SER A 191 18.67 -10.58 -10.31
CA SER A 191 18.16 -11.08 -9.04
C SER A 191 16.66 -11.34 -9.15
N PHE A 192 16.24 -12.56 -8.83
CA PHE A 192 14.85 -12.98 -8.79
C PHE A 192 14.38 -13.08 -7.33
N ILE A 193 13.29 -12.41 -7.01
CA ILE A 193 12.68 -12.42 -5.68
C ILE A 193 11.22 -12.82 -5.82
N PRO A 194 10.81 -13.98 -5.31
CA PRO A 194 9.42 -14.38 -5.31
C PRO A 194 8.61 -13.49 -4.36
N THR A 195 7.34 -13.25 -4.69
CA THR A 195 6.41 -12.65 -3.74
C THR A 195 6.27 -13.52 -2.51
N ALA A 196 6.15 -12.90 -1.33
CA ALA A 196 5.72 -13.60 -0.13
C ALA A 196 4.35 -14.26 -0.40
N GLU A 197 4.16 -15.50 0.07
CA GLU A 197 2.84 -16.09 0.11
C GLU A 197 1.94 -15.17 0.94
N TYR A 198 1.01 -14.51 0.29
CA TYR A 198 -0.12 -13.93 0.97
C TYR A 198 -1.05 -15.10 1.32
N LYS A 199 -0.78 -15.75 2.45
CA LYS A 199 -1.80 -16.59 3.06
C LYS A 199 -2.92 -15.64 3.46
N VAL A 200 -3.90 -15.50 2.59
CA VAL A 200 -5.23 -15.12 3.02
C VAL A 200 -5.62 -16.22 4.00
N GLN A 201 -5.18 -16.11 5.24
CA GLN A 201 -5.89 -16.78 6.32
C GLN A 201 -7.28 -16.17 6.20
N GLY A 202 -8.20 -16.98 5.68
CA GLY A 202 -9.58 -16.61 5.64
C GLY A 202 -10.01 -16.27 7.04
N VAL A 203 -9.83 -15.02 7.40
CA VAL A 203 -10.67 -14.36 8.35
C VAL A 203 -11.99 -14.26 7.60
N VAL A 204 -12.77 -15.36 7.67
CA VAL A 204 -14.20 -15.24 7.59
C VAL A 204 -14.46 -14.08 8.53
N PRO A 205 -14.94 -12.92 8.06
CA PRO A 205 -15.33 -11.88 8.99
C PRO A 205 -16.32 -12.59 9.88
N GLU A 206 -15.89 -12.84 11.11
CA GLU A 206 -16.82 -13.20 12.16
C GLU A 206 -17.72 -11.99 12.18
N ASP A 207 -18.88 -12.19 11.55
CA ASP A 207 -19.95 -11.21 11.48
C ASP A 207 -20.20 -10.87 12.95
N LYS A 208 -19.49 -9.83 13.43
CA LYS A 208 -19.72 -9.21 14.72
C LYS A 208 -21.08 -8.59 14.57
N LYS A 209 -22.03 -9.50 14.45
CA LYS A 209 -23.46 -9.27 14.40
C LYS A 209 -23.72 -8.35 15.54
N SER A 210 -23.68 -7.09 15.20
CA SER A 210 -23.84 -5.98 16.13
C SER A 210 -24.94 -6.33 17.08
N ASN A 211 -24.57 -6.54 18.35
CA ASN A 211 -25.56 -6.74 19.44
C ASN A 211 -26.55 -5.59 19.54
N THR A 212 -26.40 -4.57 18.69
CA THR A 212 -27.35 -3.47 18.49
C THR A 212 -28.76 -3.95 18.15
N MET A 213 -28.92 -5.01 17.35
CA MET A 213 -30.24 -5.58 17.07
C MET A 213 -30.89 -6.17 18.33
N ILE A 214 -30.09 -6.85 19.16
CA ILE A 214 -30.56 -7.40 20.43
C ILE A 214 -30.89 -6.27 21.39
N LEU A 215 -30.12 -5.18 21.37
CA LEU A 215 -30.36 -4.00 22.21
C LEU A 215 -31.66 -3.26 21.79
N TYR A 216 -31.92 -3.13 20.49
CA TYR A 216 -33.18 -2.59 19.98
C TYR A 216 -34.37 -3.48 20.32
N PHE A 217 -34.23 -4.81 20.24
CA PHE A 217 -35.29 -5.76 20.62
C PHE A 217 -35.60 -5.69 22.11
N LEU A 218 -34.57 -5.62 22.97
CA LEU A 218 -34.74 -5.46 24.43
C LEU A 218 -35.39 -4.11 24.78
N GLY A 219 -35.01 -3.02 24.11
CA GLY A 219 -35.61 -1.70 24.30
C GLY A 219 -37.10 -1.67 23.92
N CYS A 220 -37.46 -2.30 22.79
CA CYS A 220 -38.81 -2.41 22.35
C CYS A 220 -39.70 -3.26 23.29
N LEU A 221 -39.12 -4.34 23.83
CA LEU A 221 -39.79 -5.23 24.79
C LEU A 221 -40.06 -4.51 26.12
N CYS A 222 -39.15 -3.69 26.60
CA CYS A 222 -39.31 -2.85 27.79
C CYS A 222 -40.42 -1.79 27.60
N LEU A 223 -40.51 -1.18 26.41
CA LEU A 223 -41.54 -0.22 26.10
C LEU A 223 -42.94 -0.88 26.06
N LEU A 224 -43.04 -2.07 25.45
CA LEU A 224 -44.28 -2.85 25.41
C LEU A 224 -44.74 -3.29 26.80
N ALA A 225 -43.79 -3.74 27.66
CA ALA A 225 -44.08 -4.12 29.04
C ALA A 225 -44.57 -2.91 29.87
N SER A 226 -43.95 -1.74 29.69
CA SER A 226 -44.36 -0.50 30.35
C SER A 226 -45.76 -0.06 29.91
N PHE A 227 -46.06 -0.17 28.60
CA PHE A 227 -47.37 0.15 28.03
C PHE A 227 -48.49 -0.82 28.51
N TYR A 228 -48.18 -2.13 28.57
CA TYR A 228 -49.08 -3.14 29.09
C TYR A 228 -49.45 -2.90 30.57
N PHE A 229 -48.44 -2.56 31.39
CA PHE A 229 -48.64 -2.23 32.81
C PHE A 229 -49.47 -0.96 33.00
N PHE A 230 -49.39 -0.02 32.04
CA PHE A 230 -50.19 1.21 32.08
C PHE A 230 -51.66 0.93 31.77
N ILE A 231 -51.97 0.00 30.84
CA ILE A 231 -53.34 -0.37 30.50
C ILE A 231 -54.03 -1.15 31.63
N GLN A 232 -53.31 -2.03 32.31
CA GLN A 232 -53.89 -2.81 33.41
C GLN A 232 -54.22 -1.97 34.66
N LYS A 233 -53.73 -0.76 34.76
CA LYS A 233 -53.90 0.11 35.91
C LYS A 233 -54.97 1.17 35.73
N LYS A 234 -55.71 1.10 34.59
CA LYS A 234 -56.85 1.95 34.28
C LYS A 234 -58.14 1.12 34.43
#